data_1d871de09da0572c9c3ea9825a538ed6
#
_entry.id   1d871de09da0572c9c3ea9825a538ed6
#
_cell.length_a   1.000
_cell.length_b   1.000
_cell.length_c   1.000
_cell.angle_alpha   90.00
_cell.angle_beta   90.00
_cell.angle_gamma   90.00
#
_symmetry.space_group_name_H-M   'P 1'
#
loop_
_entity.id
_entity.type
_entity.pdbx_description
1 polymer ?
#
loop_
_entity_poly.entity_id
_entity_poly.type
_entity_poly.pdbx_seq_one_letter_code
_entity_poly.pdbx_strand_id
1 'polypeptide(L)'
;MFLIFFFSLATLASAHTWIEQMNVIAPNGTFVGAPGFARGNVLRSSPSFSDNAMTNLIPPNGRSTGNGILSTDPMCMPSQQSQVQTDGSPRLQAAAGDAVALRYQENGHVTLPNNQPGKPANRGTVFVYGTTQPSSSDTLLSIHKVWNADGTGGDMRGVLLSSQNFDDGQCYQVNSSPISQQRQQQFPHTADALMGADLWCQHDIQLPANAPSGQQYTLYWVWDWPTAPGVDPNLPN
;
A
#
# COMPACT_ATOMS: atom_id res chain seq x y z
N MET A 1 -39.66 0.84 33.19
CA MET A 1 -38.43 0.13 32.91
C MET A 1 -38.13 0.32 31.42
N PHE A 2 -37.32 1.34 31.08
CA PHE A 2 -36.96 1.63 29.68
C PHE A 2 -35.75 0.80 29.30
N LEU A 3 -35.92 -0.07 28.31
CA LEU A 3 -34.83 -0.84 27.71
C LEU A 3 -34.14 0.05 26.67
N ILE A 4 -32.92 0.48 26.96
CA ILE A 4 -32.07 1.22 26.00
C ILE A 4 -31.35 0.16 25.16
N PHE A 5 -31.74 0.02 23.91
CA PHE A 5 -30.98 -0.77 22.94
C PHE A 5 -29.78 0.05 22.47
N PHE A 6 -28.59 -0.34 22.87
CA PHE A 6 -27.36 0.13 22.22
C PHE A 6 -27.21 -0.59 20.87
N PHE A 7 -27.49 0.10 19.79
CA PHE A 7 -27.05 -0.33 18.48
C PHE A 7 -25.52 -0.09 18.41
N SER A 8 -24.74 -1.15 18.53
CA SER A 8 -23.34 -1.13 18.16
C SER A 8 -23.28 -1.00 16.64
N LEU A 9 -22.98 0.21 16.13
CA LEU A 9 -22.57 0.36 14.75
C LEU A 9 -21.21 -0.36 14.62
N ALA A 10 -21.21 -1.55 14.05
CA ALA A 10 -19.99 -2.14 13.53
C ALA A 10 -19.51 -1.25 12.39
N THR A 11 -18.51 -0.42 12.64
CA THR A 11 -17.78 0.26 11.58
C THR A 11 -17.08 -0.84 10.79
N LEU A 12 -17.48 -1.04 9.53
CA LEU A 12 -16.74 -1.87 8.60
C LEU A 12 -15.33 -1.26 8.50
N ALA A 13 -14.34 -1.99 9.01
CA ALA A 13 -12.95 -1.59 8.86
C ALA A 13 -12.61 -1.70 7.38
N SER A 14 -12.67 -0.58 6.67
CA SER A 14 -12.21 -0.48 5.30
C SER A 14 -10.68 -0.51 5.32
N ALA A 15 -10.08 -1.44 4.59
CA ALA A 15 -8.64 -1.43 4.35
C ALA A 15 -8.28 -0.15 3.58
N HIS A 16 -7.48 0.72 4.17
CA HIS A 16 -7.08 1.97 3.54
C HIS A 16 -5.63 2.28 3.92
N THR A 17 -4.77 2.06 2.96
CA THR A 17 -3.36 2.45 3.04
C THR A 17 -2.83 2.69 1.62
N TRP A 18 -1.78 3.45 1.52
CA TRP A 18 -1.12 3.83 0.27
C TRP A 18 0.34 4.15 0.54
N ILE A 19 1.14 4.26 -0.52
CA ILE A 19 2.51 4.74 -0.39
C ILE A 19 2.50 6.24 -0.11
N GLU A 20 2.89 6.58 1.11
CA GLU A 20 3.03 7.97 1.57
C GLU A 20 4.26 8.63 0.96
N GLN A 21 5.37 7.90 0.89
CA GLN A 21 6.66 8.41 0.46
C GLN A 21 7.57 7.28 -0.03
N MET A 22 8.40 7.61 -1.00
CA MET A 22 9.49 6.75 -1.49
C MET A 22 10.83 7.45 -1.30
N ASN A 23 11.86 6.70 -0.88
CA ASN A 23 13.19 7.23 -0.63
C ASN A 23 14.24 6.28 -1.21
N VAL A 24 15.32 6.83 -1.78
CA VAL A 24 16.52 6.04 -2.11
C VAL A 24 17.28 5.73 -0.82
N ILE A 25 17.71 4.48 -0.68
CA ILE A 25 18.50 4.00 0.46
C ILE A 25 19.97 3.90 0.02
N ALA A 26 20.84 4.66 0.67
CA ALA A 26 22.27 4.53 0.47
C ALA A 26 22.82 3.24 1.12
N PRO A 27 24.05 2.77 0.73
CA PRO A 27 24.64 1.55 1.28
C PRO A 27 24.83 1.55 2.82
N ASN A 28 24.86 2.70 3.44
CA ASN A 28 24.92 2.83 4.90
C ASN A 28 23.52 2.81 5.59
N GLY A 29 22.44 2.59 4.83
CA GLY A 29 21.07 2.53 5.33
C GLY A 29 20.37 3.88 5.49
N THR A 30 21.01 5.01 5.15
CA THR A 30 20.37 6.32 5.22
C THR A 30 19.60 6.67 3.96
N PHE A 31 18.55 7.48 4.08
CA PHE A 31 17.86 8.03 2.93
C PHE A 31 18.66 9.16 2.29
N VAL A 32 18.70 9.16 0.96
CA VAL A 32 19.43 10.16 0.17
C VAL A 32 18.56 10.76 -0.93
N GLY A 33 18.83 12.00 -1.27
CA GLY A 33 18.07 12.75 -2.29
C GLY A 33 16.71 13.23 -1.75
N ALA A 34 15.93 13.80 -2.66
CA ALA A 34 14.57 14.23 -2.36
C ALA A 34 13.61 13.03 -2.39
N PRO A 35 12.62 12.98 -1.50
CA PRO A 35 11.61 11.93 -1.54
C PRO A 35 10.74 12.01 -2.80
N GLY A 36 10.22 10.85 -3.21
CA GLY A 36 9.22 10.74 -4.26
C GLY A 36 7.86 10.35 -3.73
N PHE A 37 6.83 10.57 -4.55
CA PHE A 37 5.43 10.30 -4.21
C PHE A 37 4.73 9.51 -5.31
N ALA A 38 3.69 8.78 -4.94
CA ALA A 38 2.82 8.11 -5.91
C ALA A 38 2.11 9.14 -6.80
N ARG A 39 1.76 8.71 -8.02
CA ARG A 39 0.88 9.51 -8.89
C ARG A 39 -0.48 9.71 -8.23
N GLY A 40 -1.11 10.85 -8.47
CA GLY A 40 -2.39 11.20 -7.86
C GLY A 40 -2.31 11.46 -6.36
N ASN A 41 -1.11 11.64 -5.81
CA ASN A 41 -0.95 11.99 -4.40
C ASN A 41 -1.68 13.28 -4.06
N VAL A 42 -2.48 13.26 -2.99
CA VAL A 42 -3.14 14.44 -2.43
C VAL A 42 -2.43 14.79 -1.13
N LEU A 43 -1.88 15.99 -1.07
CA LEU A 43 -1.17 16.43 0.14
C LEU A 43 -2.12 16.41 1.36
N ARG A 44 -1.65 15.93 2.50
CA ARG A 44 -2.44 15.87 3.73
C ARG A 44 -2.94 17.25 4.20
N SER A 45 -2.23 18.32 3.81
CA SER A 45 -2.64 19.71 4.06
C SER A 45 -3.71 20.22 3.08
N SER A 46 -4.04 19.49 2.05
CA SER A 46 -5.06 19.88 1.05
C SER A 46 -6.47 19.70 1.61
N PRO A 47 -7.39 20.65 1.36
CA PRO A 47 -8.81 20.48 1.70
C PRO A 47 -9.49 19.27 0.99
N SER A 48 -8.90 18.79 -0.10
CA SER A 48 -9.39 17.62 -0.84
C SER A 48 -8.80 16.30 -0.34
N PHE A 49 -7.96 16.31 0.69
CA PHE A 49 -7.41 15.09 1.27
C PHE A 49 -8.52 14.25 1.92
N SER A 50 -8.55 12.98 1.58
CA SER A 50 -9.33 11.94 2.28
C SER A 50 -8.71 10.58 1.99
N ASP A 51 -9.01 9.60 2.83
CA ASP A 51 -8.56 8.22 2.61
C ASP A 51 -9.05 7.68 1.26
N ASN A 52 -10.29 8.00 0.88
CA ASN A 52 -10.86 7.61 -0.41
C ASN A 52 -10.14 8.26 -1.62
N ALA A 53 -9.56 9.44 -1.45
CA ALA A 53 -8.79 10.09 -2.51
C ALA A 53 -7.42 9.42 -2.75
N MET A 54 -6.94 8.66 -1.76
CA MET A 54 -5.62 8.03 -1.77
C MET A 54 -5.66 6.51 -1.95
N THR A 55 -6.79 5.87 -1.68
CA THR A 55 -6.89 4.41 -1.64
C THR A 55 -7.64 3.87 -2.86
N ASN A 56 -7.04 2.92 -3.57
CA ASN A 56 -7.69 2.14 -4.62
C ASN A 56 -8.11 0.77 -4.07
N LEU A 57 -9.36 0.65 -3.66
CA LEU A 57 -9.90 -0.62 -3.16
C LEU A 57 -10.36 -1.51 -4.33
N ILE A 58 -9.91 -2.76 -4.35
CA ILE A 58 -10.32 -3.77 -5.32
C ILE A 58 -10.70 -5.05 -4.57
N PRO A 59 -11.98 -5.44 -4.58
CA PRO A 59 -13.12 -4.73 -5.18
C PRO A 59 -13.44 -3.43 -4.45
N PRO A 60 -14.04 -2.43 -5.13
CA PRO A 60 -14.50 -1.22 -4.47
C PRO A 60 -15.63 -1.52 -3.50
N ASN A 61 -15.69 -0.77 -2.40
CA ASN A 61 -16.76 -0.89 -1.42
C ASN A 61 -18.15 -0.70 -2.06
N GLY A 62 -19.10 -1.52 -1.64
CA GLY A 62 -20.49 -1.42 -2.12
C GLY A 62 -20.73 -1.92 -3.54
N ARG A 63 -19.82 -2.69 -4.12
CA ARG A 63 -20.05 -3.35 -5.41
C ARG A 63 -21.28 -4.26 -5.32
N SER A 64 -22.28 -4.02 -6.17
CA SER A 64 -23.56 -4.75 -6.18
C SER A 64 -23.52 -6.08 -6.96
N THR A 65 -22.49 -6.30 -7.78
CA THR A 65 -22.38 -7.45 -8.70
C THR A 65 -21.53 -8.60 -8.16
N GLY A 66 -21.48 -8.77 -6.85
CA GLY A 66 -20.65 -9.75 -6.17
C GLY A 66 -19.36 -9.12 -5.61
N ASN A 67 -18.75 -9.80 -4.64
CA ASN A 67 -17.62 -9.29 -3.87
C ASN A 67 -16.26 -9.72 -4.44
N GLY A 68 -16.26 -10.36 -5.61
CA GLY A 68 -15.05 -10.81 -6.26
C GLY A 68 -14.33 -9.72 -7.05
N ILE A 69 -13.05 -9.97 -7.35
CA ILE A 69 -12.26 -9.17 -8.27
C ILE A 69 -12.65 -9.52 -9.70
N LEU A 70 -12.93 -8.50 -10.51
CA LEU A 70 -13.33 -8.67 -11.90
C LEU A 70 -12.13 -8.44 -12.84
N SER A 71 -12.17 -9.06 -14.02
CA SER A 71 -11.17 -8.86 -15.07
C SER A 71 -11.10 -7.40 -15.58
N THR A 72 -12.13 -6.62 -15.30
CA THR A 72 -12.21 -5.18 -15.66
C THR A 72 -11.74 -4.24 -14.53
N ASP A 73 -11.38 -4.76 -13.35
CA ASP A 73 -10.91 -3.93 -12.24
C ASP A 73 -9.55 -3.31 -12.56
N PRO A 74 -9.46 -1.97 -12.67
CA PRO A 74 -8.22 -1.33 -13.06
C PRO A 74 -7.15 -1.48 -11.98
N MET A 75 -5.91 -1.65 -12.41
CA MET A 75 -4.74 -1.76 -11.53
C MET A 75 -4.56 -0.50 -10.66
N CYS A 76 -4.90 0.66 -11.21
CA CYS A 76 -4.73 1.96 -10.57
C CYS A 76 -6.03 2.75 -10.58
N MET A 77 -6.21 3.58 -9.55
CA MET A 77 -7.32 4.55 -9.53
C MET A 77 -7.18 5.59 -10.68
N PRO A 78 -8.28 6.24 -11.09
CA PRO A 78 -8.26 7.15 -12.25
C PRO A 78 -7.18 8.23 -12.18
N SER A 79 -6.91 8.81 -11.00
CA SER A 79 -5.87 9.83 -10.81
C SER A 79 -4.43 9.31 -11.01
N GLN A 80 -4.23 7.98 -11.05
CA GLN A 80 -2.93 7.34 -11.22
C GLN A 80 -2.72 6.75 -12.62
N GLN A 81 -3.73 6.69 -13.46
CA GLN A 81 -3.65 6.09 -14.79
C GLN A 81 -2.80 6.90 -15.77
N SER A 82 -2.74 8.22 -15.60
CA SER A 82 -1.82 9.08 -16.36
C SER A 82 -0.46 9.15 -15.68
N GLN A 83 0.62 9.34 -16.47
CA GLN A 83 1.99 9.44 -15.94
C GLN A 83 2.33 10.88 -15.47
N VAL A 84 1.37 11.57 -14.88
CA VAL A 84 1.51 12.95 -14.39
C VAL A 84 1.56 12.95 -12.88
N GLN A 85 2.46 13.75 -12.32
CA GLN A 85 2.56 13.98 -10.86
C GLN A 85 1.68 15.17 -10.46
N THR A 86 1.18 15.10 -9.24
CA THR A 86 0.50 16.25 -8.61
C THR A 86 1.54 17.30 -8.21
N ASP A 87 1.21 18.57 -8.35
CA ASP A 87 2.06 19.68 -7.89
C ASP A 87 2.41 19.52 -6.41
N GLY A 88 3.69 19.70 -6.07
CA GLY A 88 4.21 19.49 -4.73
C GLY A 88 4.49 18.01 -4.37
N SER A 89 4.18 17.06 -5.25
CA SER A 89 4.43 15.62 -5.04
C SER A 89 5.28 15.03 -6.17
N PRO A 90 6.58 15.37 -6.26
CA PRO A 90 7.45 14.93 -7.35
C PRO A 90 7.62 13.40 -7.37
N ARG A 91 7.94 12.85 -8.54
CA ARG A 91 8.39 11.47 -8.64
C ARG A 91 9.76 11.28 -8.00
N LEU A 92 10.03 10.08 -7.48
CA LEU A 92 11.37 9.73 -7.02
C LEU A 92 12.37 9.80 -8.19
N GLN A 93 13.55 10.33 -7.91
CA GLN A 93 14.73 10.22 -8.77
C GLN A 93 15.65 9.14 -8.18
N ALA A 94 15.93 8.11 -8.94
CA ALA A 94 16.76 6.99 -8.53
C ALA A 94 17.59 6.49 -9.72
N ALA A 95 18.73 5.87 -9.45
CA ALA A 95 19.53 5.19 -10.46
C ALA A 95 19.11 3.73 -10.63
N ALA A 96 19.47 3.14 -11.75
CA ALA A 96 19.35 1.69 -11.94
C ALA A 96 20.15 0.97 -10.85
N GLY A 97 19.56 -0.04 -10.23
CA GLY A 97 20.18 -0.79 -9.15
C GLY A 97 20.09 -0.14 -7.76
N ASP A 98 19.47 1.03 -7.62
CA ASP A 98 19.28 1.60 -6.28
C ASP A 98 18.30 0.78 -5.43
N ALA A 99 18.55 0.75 -4.13
CA ALA A 99 17.55 0.31 -3.15
C ALA A 99 16.58 1.45 -2.85
N VAL A 100 15.29 1.14 -2.80
CA VAL A 100 14.22 2.11 -2.58
C VAL A 100 13.30 1.64 -1.46
N ALA A 101 13.10 2.50 -0.46
CA ALA A 101 12.11 2.32 0.59
C ALA A 101 10.73 2.81 0.09
N LEU A 102 9.72 1.96 0.21
CA LEU A 102 8.31 2.28 0.03
C LEU A 102 7.69 2.38 1.42
N ARG A 103 7.25 3.57 1.82
CA ARG A 103 6.80 3.84 3.18
C ARG A 103 5.29 4.10 3.20
N TYR A 104 4.59 3.49 4.17
CA TYR A 104 3.14 3.55 4.29
C TYR A 104 2.69 3.45 5.75
N GLN A 105 1.49 3.94 6.04
CA GLN A 105 0.90 3.84 7.39
C GLN A 105 0.20 2.49 7.55
N GLU A 106 0.28 1.92 8.75
CA GLU A 106 -0.45 0.70 9.08
C GLU A 106 -1.95 0.91 9.38
N ASN A 107 -2.33 2.13 9.73
CA ASN A 107 -3.73 2.57 9.98
C ASN A 107 -4.55 1.62 10.87
N GLY A 108 -3.96 1.09 11.92
CA GLY A 108 -4.58 0.14 12.85
C GLY A 108 -4.67 -1.30 12.32
N HIS A 109 -4.18 -1.57 11.10
CA HIS A 109 -4.24 -2.91 10.50
C HIS A 109 -3.23 -3.89 11.13
N VAL A 110 -2.18 -3.36 11.74
CA VAL A 110 -1.18 -4.14 12.47
C VAL A 110 -1.46 -4.11 13.97
N THR A 111 -1.63 -2.91 14.52
CA THR A 111 -1.71 -2.74 15.98
C THR A 111 -3.07 -3.06 16.59
N LEU A 112 -4.15 -3.09 15.78
CA LEU A 112 -5.52 -3.40 16.22
C LEU A 112 -6.10 -4.64 15.48
N PRO A 113 -5.44 -5.82 15.57
CA PRO A 113 -5.82 -7.00 14.80
C PRO A 113 -7.23 -7.52 15.07
N ASN A 114 -7.72 -7.31 16.29
CA ASN A 114 -9.05 -7.78 16.71
C ASN A 114 -10.20 -7.04 16.01
N ASN A 115 -9.93 -5.87 15.42
CA ASN A 115 -10.91 -5.11 14.64
C ASN A 115 -11.13 -5.72 13.24
N GLN A 116 -10.33 -6.73 12.86
CA GLN A 116 -10.30 -7.28 11.51
C GLN A 116 -10.21 -8.81 11.57
N PRO A 117 -11.29 -9.48 12.01
CA PRO A 117 -11.32 -10.93 12.11
C PRO A 117 -11.10 -11.60 10.75
N GLY A 118 -10.51 -12.78 10.75
CA GLY A 118 -10.27 -13.58 9.54
C GLY A 118 -9.15 -13.08 8.63
N LYS A 119 -8.42 -12.04 9.04
CA LYS A 119 -7.26 -11.56 8.29
C LYS A 119 -5.98 -12.33 8.66
N PRO A 120 -5.01 -12.48 7.72
CA PRO A 120 -3.76 -13.20 7.98
C PRO A 120 -2.96 -12.57 9.13
N ALA A 121 -2.21 -13.39 9.86
CA ALA A 121 -1.39 -12.93 10.97
C ALA A 121 -0.29 -11.92 10.56
N ASN A 122 0.27 -12.08 9.35
CA ASN A 122 1.24 -11.15 8.74
C ASN A 122 0.61 -9.87 8.18
N ARG A 123 -0.68 -9.68 8.39
CA ARG A 123 -1.50 -8.57 7.85
C ARG A 123 -1.57 -8.51 6.33
N GLY A 124 -1.41 -9.63 5.66
CA GLY A 124 -1.38 -9.75 4.20
C GLY A 124 0.01 -9.60 3.62
N THR A 125 0.08 -9.62 2.31
CA THR A 125 1.33 -9.57 1.56
C THR A 125 1.33 -8.38 0.62
N VAL A 126 2.41 -7.62 0.64
CA VAL A 126 2.66 -6.53 -0.30
C VAL A 126 3.46 -7.08 -1.47
N PHE A 127 2.98 -6.82 -2.69
CA PHE A 127 3.67 -7.12 -3.94
C PHE A 127 4.04 -5.82 -4.63
N VAL A 128 5.25 -5.76 -5.16
CA VAL A 128 5.70 -4.62 -5.97
C VAL A 128 6.11 -5.11 -7.34
N TYR A 129 5.45 -4.58 -8.36
CA TYR A 129 5.77 -4.85 -9.77
C TYR A 129 6.39 -3.62 -10.40
N GLY A 130 7.28 -3.83 -11.36
CA GLY A 130 7.96 -2.76 -12.07
C GLY A 130 7.85 -2.89 -13.58
N THR A 131 7.68 -1.76 -14.28
CA THR A 131 7.59 -1.72 -15.74
C THR A 131 8.03 -0.38 -16.33
N THR A 132 8.57 -0.42 -17.54
CA THR A 132 8.77 0.78 -18.39
C THR A 132 7.60 1.02 -19.35
N GLN A 133 6.63 0.12 -19.41
CA GLN A 133 5.51 0.13 -20.34
C GLN A 133 4.14 0.06 -19.62
N PRO A 134 3.86 0.99 -18.67
CA PRO A 134 2.56 1.02 -18.01
C PRO A 134 1.46 1.38 -18.99
N SER A 135 0.26 0.82 -18.78
CA SER A 135 -0.93 1.15 -19.57
C SER A 135 -2.08 1.62 -18.67
N SER A 136 -2.86 2.58 -19.13
CA SER A 136 -4.10 2.99 -18.47
C SER A 136 -5.18 1.88 -18.47
N SER A 137 -5.00 0.86 -19.32
CA SER A 137 -5.88 -0.31 -19.39
C SER A 137 -5.38 -1.49 -18.55
N ASP A 138 -4.29 -1.35 -17.81
CA ASP A 138 -3.81 -2.39 -16.92
C ASP A 138 -4.84 -2.73 -15.85
N THR A 139 -5.13 -4.02 -15.68
CA THR A 139 -6.08 -4.52 -14.67
C THR A 139 -5.35 -5.30 -13.59
N LEU A 140 -5.96 -5.42 -12.40
CA LEU A 140 -5.35 -6.16 -11.31
C LEU A 140 -5.06 -7.61 -11.72
N LEU A 141 -6.04 -8.30 -12.33
CA LEU A 141 -5.91 -9.71 -12.70
C LEU A 141 -4.95 -9.95 -13.87
N SER A 142 -4.58 -8.92 -14.64
CA SER A 142 -3.57 -9.07 -15.70
C SER A 142 -2.13 -8.97 -15.19
N ILE A 143 -1.93 -8.44 -13.98
CA ILE A 143 -0.62 -8.15 -13.41
C ILE A 143 -0.37 -8.92 -12.11
N HIS A 144 -1.29 -8.80 -11.14
CA HIS A 144 -1.10 -9.35 -9.81
C HIS A 144 -1.07 -10.89 -9.82
N LYS A 145 0.04 -11.46 -9.33
CA LYS A 145 0.36 -12.90 -9.37
C LYS A 145 0.45 -13.51 -10.78
N VAL A 146 0.55 -12.66 -11.81
CA VAL A 146 0.73 -13.03 -13.21
C VAL A 146 2.13 -12.63 -13.68
N TRP A 147 2.54 -11.37 -13.46
CA TRP A 147 3.93 -10.99 -13.69
C TRP A 147 4.83 -11.65 -12.64
N ASN A 148 5.93 -12.23 -13.09
CA ASN A 148 6.90 -12.96 -12.28
C ASN A 148 8.28 -12.27 -12.26
N ALA A 149 9.19 -12.79 -11.44
CA ALA A 149 10.49 -12.15 -11.23
C ALA A 149 11.43 -12.23 -12.46
N ASP A 150 11.24 -13.21 -13.32
CA ASP A 150 12.04 -13.38 -14.54
C ASP A 150 11.48 -12.65 -15.78
N GLY A 151 10.32 -11.98 -15.63
CA GLY A 151 9.70 -11.19 -16.69
C GLY A 151 9.04 -12.01 -17.80
N THR A 152 8.82 -13.31 -17.60
CA THR A 152 8.20 -14.20 -18.60
C THR A 152 6.68 -14.34 -18.39
N GLY A 153 6.14 -13.82 -17.29
CA GLY A 153 4.74 -13.92 -16.93
C GLY A 153 3.84 -12.92 -17.65
N GLY A 154 2.61 -13.35 -17.94
CA GLY A 154 1.59 -12.50 -18.54
C GLY A 154 1.98 -11.99 -19.91
N ASP A 155 1.84 -10.68 -20.13
CA ASP A 155 2.19 -9.99 -21.36
C ASP A 155 3.68 -9.58 -21.45
N MET A 156 4.49 -9.97 -20.49
CA MET A 156 5.94 -9.76 -20.42
C MET A 156 6.36 -8.27 -20.42
N ARG A 157 5.45 -7.32 -20.06
CA ARG A 157 5.75 -5.88 -20.00
C ARG A 157 6.36 -5.45 -18.66
N GLY A 158 6.39 -6.34 -17.65
CA GLY A 158 6.89 -6.01 -16.33
C GLY A 158 7.37 -7.22 -15.54
N VAL A 159 7.90 -6.94 -14.37
CA VAL A 159 8.51 -7.94 -13.48
C VAL A 159 7.99 -7.78 -12.04
N LEU A 160 7.94 -8.88 -11.29
CA LEU A 160 7.79 -8.84 -9.85
C LEU A 160 9.14 -8.47 -9.22
N LEU A 161 9.20 -7.34 -8.53
CA LEU A 161 10.41 -6.86 -7.85
C LEU A 161 10.52 -7.39 -6.42
N SER A 162 9.39 -7.49 -5.73
CA SER A 162 9.37 -7.91 -4.33
C SER A 162 8.01 -8.43 -3.89
N SER A 163 8.03 -9.33 -2.90
CA SER A 163 6.86 -9.83 -2.18
C SER A 163 7.23 -10.00 -0.71
N GLN A 164 6.62 -9.21 0.19
CA GLN A 164 6.93 -9.20 1.62
C GLN A 164 5.66 -9.09 2.45
N ASN A 165 5.75 -9.37 3.75
CA ASN A 165 4.65 -9.14 4.67
C ASN A 165 4.29 -7.66 4.72
N PHE A 166 3.01 -7.34 4.83
CA PHE A 166 2.56 -5.97 5.08
C PHE A 166 3.08 -5.44 6.41
N ASP A 167 3.03 -6.26 7.44
CA ASP A 167 3.63 -5.96 8.73
C ASP A 167 5.15 -6.20 8.68
N ASP A 168 5.93 -5.14 8.71
CA ASP A 168 7.41 -5.19 8.72
C ASP A 168 8.01 -5.57 10.08
N GLY A 169 7.15 -5.78 11.10
CA GLY A 169 7.56 -6.11 12.46
C GLY A 169 7.94 -4.91 13.32
N GLN A 170 7.98 -3.70 12.80
CA GLN A 170 8.43 -2.49 13.49
C GLN A 170 7.37 -1.40 13.56
N CYS A 171 6.63 -1.17 12.47
CA CYS A 171 5.68 -0.08 12.34
C CYS A 171 4.52 -0.15 13.33
N TYR A 172 4.01 1.03 13.70
CA TYR A 172 2.85 1.14 14.61
C TYR A 172 2.14 2.47 14.44
N GLN A 173 0.84 2.44 14.65
CA GLN A 173 0.05 3.60 15.01
C GLN A 173 0.03 3.68 16.54
N VAL A 174 0.24 4.88 17.11
CA VAL A 174 0.21 5.11 18.55
C VAL A 174 -1.20 4.90 19.10
N ASN A 175 -1.37 3.85 19.90
CA ASN A 175 -2.62 3.54 20.57
C ASN A 175 -2.36 2.67 21.82
N SER A 176 -3.42 2.32 22.56
CA SER A 176 -3.32 1.56 23.80
C SER A 176 -3.21 0.05 23.63
N SER A 177 -3.14 -0.48 22.40
CA SER A 177 -3.00 -1.93 22.20
C SER A 177 -1.66 -2.45 22.66
N PRO A 178 -1.58 -3.72 23.10
CA PRO A 178 -0.31 -4.34 23.52
C PRO A 178 0.76 -4.30 22.42
N ILE A 179 0.36 -4.49 21.15
CA ILE A 179 1.28 -4.47 20.00
C ILE A 179 1.88 -3.07 19.83
N SER A 180 1.03 -2.03 19.85
CA SER A 180 1.50 -0.65 19.75
C SER A 180 2.45 -0.28 20.88
N GLN A 181 2.06 -0.57 22.12
CA GLN A 181 2.89 -0.27 23.30
C GLN A 181 4.24 -1.00 23.26
N GLN A 182 4.26 -2.28 22.89
CA GLN A 182 5.48 -3.04 22.74
C GLN A 182 6.41 -2.43 21.67
N ARG A 183 5.85 -2.08 20.49
CA ARG A 183 6.64 -1.54 19.38
C ARG A 183 7.18 -0.15 19.69
N GLN A 184 6.41 0.72 20.35
CA GLN A 184 6.90 2.01 20.82
C GLN A 184 8.13 1.88 21.75
N GLN A 185 8.20 0.80 22.55
CA GLN A 185 9.36 0.54 23.40
C GLN A 185 10.55 -0.04 22.63
N GLN A 186 10.30 -0.91 21.66
CA GLN A 186 11.35 -1.58 20.87
C GLN A 186 11.93 -0.69 19.77
N PHE A 187 11.10 0.12 19.16
CA PHE A 187 11.41 0.99 18.02
C PHE A 187 10.96 2.42 18.32
N PRO A 188 11.61 3.09 19.29
CA PRO A 188 11.19 4.42 19.71
C PRO A 188 11.29 5.41 18.54
N HIS A 189 10.22 6.17 18.32
CA HIS A 189 10.14 7.23 17.32
C HIS A 189 9.88 8.57 18.00
N THR A 190 10.69 9.58 17.66
CA THR A 190 10.42 10.95 18.07
C THR A 190 9.46 11.55 17.05
N ALA A 191 8.32 12.05 17.53
CA ALA A 191 7.31 12.65 16.68
C ALA A 191 7.90 13.75 15.77
N ASP A 192 7.58 13.68 14.49
CA ASP A 192 8.02 14.63 13.48
C ASP A 192 6.83 15.17 12.65
N ALA A 193 7.13 16.13 11.77
CA ALA A 193 6.09 16.75 10.93
C ALA A 193 5.51 15.80 9.85
N LEU A 194 6.23 14.72 9.52
CA LEU A 194 5.84 13.79 8.46
C LEU A 194 4.95 12.66 8.98
N MET A 195 5.40 11.97 10.02
CA MET A 195 4.75 10.77 10.57
C MET A 195 3.93 11.06 11.83
N GLY A 196 4.08 12.25 12.44
CA GLY A 196 3.56 12.49 13.77
C GLY A 196 4.27 11.60 14.79
N ALA A 197 3.50 10.98 15.69
CA ALA A 197 4.03 10.06 16.70
C ALA A 197 4.06 8.59 16.21
N ASP A 198 3.44 8.30 15.07
CA ASP A 198 3.38 6.96 14.49
C ASP A 198 4.73 6.59 13.83
N LEU A 199 5.02 5.31 13.74
CA LEU A 199 6.14 4.80 12.95
C LEU A 199 5.58 4.11 11.69
N TRP A 200 5.88 4.63 10.51
CA TRP A 200 5.41 4.06 9.25
C TRP A 200 6.09 2.73 8.96
N CYS A 201 5.33 1.82 8.36
CA CYS A 201 5.88 0.59 7.78
C CYS A 201 6.76 0.91 6.58
N GLN A 202 7.73 0.04 6.33
CA GLN A 202 8.66 0.16 5.22
C GLN A 202 8.81 -1.17 4.49
N HIS A 203 8.77 -1.08 3.17
CA HIS A 203 9.03 -2.20 2.28
C HIS A 203 10.15 -1.80 1.32
N ASP A 204 11.30 -2.45 1.42
CA ASP A 204 12.45 -2.16 0.59
C ASP A 204 12.44 -3.01 -0.67
N ILE A 205 12.74 -2.37 -1.80
CA ILE A 205 12.91 -3.02 -3.10
C ILE A 205 14.26 -2.67 -3.70
N GLN A 206 14.74 -3.54 -4.58
CA GLN A 206 15.88 -3.26 -5.45
C GLN A 206 15.39 -2.93 -6.85
N LEU A 207 15.73 -1.76 -7.38
CA LEU A 207 15.48 -1.45 -8.78
C LEU A 207 16.35 -2.34 -9.69
N PRO A 208 15.85 -2.75 -10.88
CA PRO A 208 16.67 -3.52 -11.79
C PRO A 208 17.97 -2.79 -12.20
N ALA A 209 19.10 -3.49 -12.15
CA ALA A 209 20.39 -2.92 -12.54
C ALA A 209 20.46 -2.51 -14.04
N ASN A 210 19.56 -3.06 -14.85
CA ASN A 210 19.42 -2.76 -16.26
C ASN A 210 18.24 -1.82 -16.56
N ALA A 211 17.67 -1.16 -15.56
CA ALA A 211 16.62 -0.17 -15.76
C ALA A 211 17.15 0.97 -16.66
N PRO A 212 16.39 1.38 -17.69
CA PRO A 212 16.88 2.36 -18.66
C PRO A 212 17.03 3.74 -18.03
N SER A 213 18.16 4.39 -18.28
CA SER A 213 18.43 5.75 -17.80
C SER A 213 17.57 6.78 -18.52
N GLY A 214 17.14 7.81 -17.78
CA GLY A 214 16.36 8.94 -18.33
C GLY A 214 14.92 8.59 -18.71
N GLN A 215 14.43 7.40 -18.36
CA GLN A 215 13.06 6.97 -18.60
C GLN A 215 12.30 6.82 -17.28
N GLN A 216 10.97 6.87 -17.38
CA GLN A 216 10.12 6.55 -16.24
C GLN A 216 10.07 5.04 -16.03
N TYR A 217 10.26 4.62 -14.80
CA TYR A 217 10.04 3.26 -14.34
C TYR A 217 8.87 3.27 -13.39
N THR A 218 7.76 2.63 -13.76
CA THR A 218 6.52 2.62 -12.98
C THR A 218 6.53 1.46 -12.01
N LEU A 219 6.19 1.74 -10.76
CA LEU A 219 5.95 0.73 -9.74
C LEU A 219 4.44 0.59 -9.52
N TYR A 220 3.96 -0.65 -9.49
CA TYR A 220 2.64 -1.01 -8.99
C TYR A 220 2.82 -1.65 -7.61
N TRP A 221 2.25 -1.03 -6.59
CA TRP A 221 2.23 -1.54 -5.22
C TRP A 221 0.85 -2.12 -4.93
N VAL A 222 0.79 -3.40 -4.55
CA VAL A 222 -0.45 -4.12 -4.26
C VAL A 222 -0.36 -4.71 -2.87
N TRP A 223 -1.28 -4.35 -2.01
CA TRP A 223 -1.49 -5.03 -0.75
C TRP A 223 -2.59 -6.08 -0.90
N ASP A 224 -2.20 -7.34 -0.94
CA ASP A 224 -3.09 -8.50 -0.98
C ASP A 224 -3.43 -8.89 0.47
N TRP A 225 -4.67 -8.60 0.85
CA TRP A 225 -5.15 -8.77 2.22
C TRP A 225 -6.44 -9.60 2.26
N PRO A 226 -6.35 -10.92 2.00
CA PRO A 226 -7.52 -11.79 1.92
C PRO A 226 -8.22 -11.91 3.27
N THR A 227 -9.53 -12.18 3.24
CA THR A 227 -10.30 -12.59 4.41
C THR A 227 -10.49 -14.10 4.38
N ALA A 228 -10.38 -14.78 5.52
CA ALA A 228 -10.63 -16.22 5.60
C ALA A 228 -12.07 -16.53 5.19
N PRO A 229 -12.32 -17.63 4.48
CA PRO A 229 -13.68 -18.05 4.09
C PRO A 229 -14.61 -18.15 5.30
N GLY A 230 -15.86 -17.73 5.13
CA GLY A 230 -16.90 -17.83 6.15
C GLY A 230 -16.85 -16.81 7.28
N VAL A 231 -15.85 -15.91 7.29
CA VAL A 231 -15.73 -14.85 8.33
C VAL A 231 -16.57 -13.62 7.98
N ASP A 232 -16.55 -13.21 6.72
CA ASP A 232 -17.40 -12.13 6.23
C ASP A 232 -18.59 -12.73 5.46
N PRO A 233 -19.84 -12.58 5.95
CA PRO A 233 -21.01 -13.15 5.29
C PRO A 233 -21.30 -12.56 3.91
N ASN A 234 -20.65 -11.43 3.56
CA ASN A 234 -20.81 -10.78 2.26
C ASN A 234 -19.78 -11.26 1.23
N LEU A 235 -18.79 -12.05 1.64
CA LEU A 235 -17.79 -12.62 0.75
C LEU A 235 -18.14 -14.07 0.41
N PRO A 236 -18.03 -14.49 -0.86
CA PRO A 236 -18.21 -15.90 -1.24
C PRO A 236 -17.15 -16.78 -0.56
N ASN A 237 -17.57 -17.98 -0.19
CA ASN A 237 -16.69 -19.03 0.36
C ASN A 237 -15.74 -19.58 -0.71
#